data_d5411823cd8c1fea00ac326eae7cdb99
#
_entry.id   d5411823cd8c1fea00ac326eae7cdb99
#
_cell.length_a   1.000
_cell.length_b   1.000
_cell.length_c   1.000
_cell.angle_alpha   90.00
_cell.angle_beta   90.00
_cell.angle_gamma   90.00
#
_symmetry.space_group_name_H-M   'P 1'
#
loop_
_entity.id
_entity.type
_entity.pdbx_description
1 polymer ?
#
loop_
_entity_poly.entity_id
_entity_poly.type
_entity_poly.pdbx_seq_one_letter_code
_entity_poly.pdbx_strand_id
1 'polypeptide(L)'
;MSSAPPPGLDPERLRGLLDRELPGLVDGPLDARLIEGGRSNLTYAVTDGTRRWVVRRPPLGHVLATAHDMRREHRVLSALHPTAVPVPRPVLLCEDESVLGAPFYVMDFVPGTPYRTAGQLAPLGPERTRAAVLGLVDTLVELHAVDPQEVGLGDFGRPEGFLDRQLRRWGKQLAASRGRELAGIDELHAALGRDLPASPAATVVHGDFRLDNVLIDDEDRIAAVLDWEMSTLGDPLTDLGLLVMYSTPLDVPGAVISTTATAAGHPAARELVERYAARSGRDVSRLAWYTAFAWFKLAVILEGIHYRYTLGQTVGAGFDRIGELVPLFIEHGLTTLQEG
;
A
#
# COMPACT_ATOMS: atom_id res chain seq x y z
N MET A 1 25.19 11.69 22.36
CA MET A 1 24.63 10.71 23.34
C MET A 1 23.92 9.65 22.50
N SER A 2 24.47 8.43 22.43
CA SER A 2 23.82 7.33 21.70
C SER A 2 22.49 7.03 22.41
N SER A 3 21.39 7.19 21.72
CA SER A 3 20.07 6.75 22.21
C SER A 3 20.08 5.20 22.28
N ALA A 4 19.32 4.62 23.19
CA ALA A 4 19.17 3.17 23.23
C ALA A 4 18.69 2.67 21.84
N PRO A 5 19.22 1.51 21.39
CA PRO A 5 18.82 0.97 20.08
C PRO A 5 17.30 0.71 20.04
N PRO A 6 16.65 0.95 18.89
CA PRO A 6 15.23 0.74 18.78
C PRO A 6 14.89 -0.75 18.89
N PRO A 7 13.74 -1.12 19.45
CA PRO A 7 13.34 -2.52 19.58
C PRO A 7 13.40 -3.26 18.24
N GLY A 8 14.04 -4.42 18.21
CA GLY A 8 14.14 -5.28 17.04
C GLY A 8 15.25 -4.94 16.05
N LEU A 9 16.05 -3.91 16.27
CA LEU A 9 17.22 -3.60 15.46
C LEU A 9 18.43 -3.33 16.35
N ASP A 10 19.48 -4.14 16.16
CA ASP A 10 20.79 -3.95 16.75
C ASP A 10 21.73 -3.34 15.71
N PRO A 11 22.17 -2.06 15.89
CA PRO A 11 23.00 -1.37 14.91
C PRO A 11 24.37 -2.00 14.72
N GLU A 12 24.95 -2.62 15.76
CA GLU A 12 26.27 -3.24 15.67
C GLU A 12 26.22 -4.54 14.86
N ARG A 13 25.19 -5.38 15.09
CA ARG A 13 24.97 -6.59 14.31
C ARG A 13 24.65 -6.28 12.85
N LEU A 14 23.80 -5.27 12.60
CA LEU A 14 23.53 -4.79 11.26
C LEU A 14 24.80 -4.29 10.57
N ARG A 15 25.64 -3.53 11.28
CA ARG A 15 26.92 -3.05 10.78
C ARG A 15 27.82 -4.22 10.38
N GLY A 16 28.00 -5.23 11.27
CA GLY A 16 28.82 -6.40 10.98
C GLY A 16 28.34 -7.20 9.76
N LEU A 17 27.02 -7.26 9.53
CA LEU A 17 26.46 -7.84 8.31
C LEU A 17 26.83 -7.01 7.07
N LEU A 18 26.59 -5.68 7.11
CA LEU A 18 26.85 -4.80 5.97
C LEU A 18 28.34 -4.77 5.60
N ASP A 19 29.24 -4.76 6.60
CA ASP A 19 30.69 -4.79 6.35
C ASP A 19 31.13 -6.11 5.70
N ARG A 20 30.46 -7.23 6.01
CA ARG A 20 30.76 -8.54 5.44
C ARG A 20 30.23 -8.69 4.02
N GLU A 21 28.97 -8.33 3.80
CA GLU A 21 28.27 -8.54 2.52
C GLU A 21 28.55 -7.43 1.49
N LEU A 22 28.79 -6.20 1.97
CA LEU A 22 28.96 -5.00 1.15
C LEU A 22 30.13 -4.15 1.67
N PRO A 23 31.37 -4.64 1.58
CA PRO A 23 32.54 -3.92 2.10
C PRO A 23 32.65 -2.50 1.56
N GLY A 24 32.83 -1.52 2.44
CA GLY A 24 32.96 -0.11 2.08
C GLY A 24 31.61 0.63 1.85
N LEU A 25 30.46 -0.04 2.11
CA LEU A 25 29.18 0.62 2.06
C LEU A 25 28.99 1.61 3.22
N VAL A 26 29.47 1.26 4.43
CA VAL A 26 29.23 2.00 5.66
C VAL A 26 30.53 2.62 6.17
N ASP A 27 30.54 3.94 6.38
CA ASP A 27 31.76 4.70 6.73
C ASP A 27 31.92 4.94 8.25
N GLY A 28 30.82 4.92 9.03
CA GLY A 28 30.82 5.26 10.46
C GLY A 28 29.99 4.29 11.32
N PRO A 29 29.85 4.55 12.61
CA PRO A 29 28.92 3.82 13.45
C PRO A 29 27.49 4.05 12.96
N LEU A 30 26.65 3.00 13.03
CA LEU A 30 25.25 3.13 12.65
C LEU A 30 24.43 3.69 13.81
N ASP A 31 23.62 4.69 13.50
CA ASP A 31 22.49 5.14 14.32
C ASP A 31 21.18 4.71 13.67
N ALA A 32 20.21 4.29 14.48
CA ALA A 32 18.94 3.78 13.99
C ALA A 32 17.77 4.31 14.79
N ARG A 33 16.69 4.68 14.08
CA ARG A 33 15.43 5.11 14.70
C ARG A 33 14.24 4.44 14.02
N LEU A 34 13.24 4.09 14.82
CA LEU A 34 11.97 3.59 14.27
C LEU A 34 11.25 4.72 13.53
N ILE A 35 10.77 4.45 12.32
CA ILE A 35 9.87 5.34 11.59
C ILE A 35 8.45 5.04 12.08
N GLU A 36 7.83 6.04 12.71
CA GLU A 36 6.46 5.95 13.19
C GLU A 36 5.46 5.91 12.03
N GLY A 37 4.35 5.20 12.20
CA GLY A 37 3.22 5.16 11.24
C GLY A 37 3.08 3.88 10.43
N GLY A 38 4.06 2.98 10.42
CA GLY A 38 3.92 1.62 9.86
C GLY A 38 3.04 0.76 10.78
N ARG A 39 1.96 0.18 10.22
CA ARG A 39 1.01 -0.65 11.03
C ARG A 39 1.26 -2.15 10.89
N SER A 40 1.92 -2.58 9.82
CA SER A 40 2.13 -4.00 9.49
C SER A 40 3.56 -4.43 9.81
N ASN A 41 4.56 -3.73 9.28
CA ASN A 41 5.98 -4.05 9.42
C ASN A 41 6.72 -2.96 10.19
N LEU A 42 7.82 -3.32 10.85
CA LEU A 42 8.71 -2.35 11.48
C LEU A 42 9.68 -1.80 10.44
N THR A 43 9.75 -0.48 10.37
CA THR A 43 10.57 0.26 9.43
C THR A 43 11.48 1.20 10.18
N TYR A 44 12.79 1.13 9.94
CA TYR A 44 13.78 1.94 10.63
C TYR A 44 14.57 2.80 9.64
N ALA A 45 14.78 4.06 9.99
CA ALA A 45 15.79 4.87 9.34
C ALA A 45 17.13 4.60 10.01
N VAL A 46 18.14 4.30 9.20
CA VAL A 46 19.50 3.98 9.64
C VAL A 46 20.47 4.93 8.94
N THR A 47 21.47 5.42 9.66
CA THR A 47 22.50 6.30 9.10
C THR A 47 23.87 6.02 9.71
N ASP A 48 24.92 6.23 8.92
CA ASP A 48 26.32 6.25 9.37
C ASP A 48 26.85 7.68 9.58
N GLY A 49 25.96 8.69 9.52
CA GLY A 49 26.28 10.11 9.57
C GLY A 49 26.44 10.75 8.18
N THR A 50 26.73 9.96 7.13
CA THR A 50 26.94 10.42 5.75
C THR A 50 25.82 9.93 4.82
N ARG A 51 25.53 8.64 4.91
CA ARG A 51 24.51 7.95 4.11
C ARG A 51 23.31 7.57 4.96
N ARG A 52 22.19 7.31 4.33
CA ARG A 52 20.96 6.88 4.98
C ARG A 52 20.34 5.70 4.26
N TRP A 53 19.83 4.76 5.05
CA TRP A 53 19.12 3.57 4.58
C TRP A 53 17.82 3.40 5.35
N VAL A 54 16.99 2.52 4.84
CA VAL A 54 15.80 2.02 5.54
C VAL A 54 15.97 0.51 5.72
N VAL A 55 15.73 0.04 6.94
CA VAL A 55 15.63 -1.40 7.26
C VAL A 55 14.17 -1.71 7.50
N ARG A 56 13.65 -2.73 6.80
CA ARG A 56 12.27 -3.19 6.97
C ARG A 56 12.27 -4.66 7.41
N ARG A 57 11.48 -4.98 8.45
CA ARG A 57 11.35 -6.32 9.01
C ARG A 57 9.93 -6.58 9.49
N PRO A 58 9.52 -7.85 9.70
CA PRO A 58 8.27 -8.20 10.36
C PRO A 58 8.17 -7.58 11.77
N PRO A 59 6.94 -7.39 12.30
CA PRO A 59 6.74 -6.92 13.67
C PRO A 59 7.37 -7.88 14.69
N LEU A 60 7.55 -7.39 15.93
CA LEU A 60 8.03 -8.20 17.04
C LEU A 60 6.89 -9.11 17.52
N GLY A 61 7.20 -10.37 17.79
CA GLY A 61 6.25 -11.36 18.30
C GLY A 61 5.87 -12.40 17.26
N HIS A 62 4.86 -13.19 17.56
CA HIS A 62 4.43 -14.28 16.69
C HIS A 62 3.62 -13.75 15.51
N VAL A 63 4.18 -13.86 14.31
CA VAL A 63 3.53 -13.47 13.04
C VAL A 63 3.31 -14.69 12.16
N LEU A 64 2.19 -14.70 11.42
CA LEU A 64 1.99 -15.71 10.39
C LEU A 64 3.05 -15.53 9.30
N ALA A 65 3.83 -16.55 9.01
CA ALA A 65 4.97 -16.51 8.09
C ALA A 65 4.61 -16.02 6.66
N THR A 66 3.32 -16.09 6.29
CA THR A 66 2.83 -15.65 4.96
C THR A 66 2.34 -14.20 4.91
N ALA A 67 2.27 -13.51 6.06
CA ALA A 67 1.70 -12.17 6.14
C ALA A 67 2.75 -11.05 5.97
N HIS A 68 4.03 -11.37 6.17
CA HIS A 68 5.13 -10.39 6.21
C HIS A 68 6.37 -10.96 5.50
N ASP A 69 6.23 -11.25 4.20
CA ASP A 69 7.28 -11.87 3.39
C ASP A 69 8.27 -10.82 2.88
N MET A 70 9.36 -10.60 3.61
CA MET A 70 10.43 -9.66 3.28
C MET A 70 11.15 -10.02 1.98
N ARG A 71 11.26 -11.31 1.66
CA ARG A 71 11.84 -11.78 0.38
C ARG A 71 10.98 -11.33 -0.79
N ARG A 72 9.66 -11.43 -0.63
CA ARG A 72 8.72 -11.04 -1.66
C ARG A 72 8.73 -9.53 -1.91
N GLU A 73 8.75 -8.72 -0.86
CA GLU A 73 8.88 -7.27 -0.96
C GLU A 73 10.22 -6.85 -1.61
N HIS A 74 11.33 -7.44 -1.16
CA HIS A 74 12.65 -7.18 -1.74
C HIS A 74 12.71 -7.57 -3.22
N ARG A 75 12.08 -8.68 -3.62
CA ARG A 75 12.06 -9.16 -5.01
C ARG A 75 11.35 -8.16 -5.93
N VAL A 76 10.18 -7.66 -5.53
CA VAL A 76 9.45 -6.69 -6.35
C VAL A 76 10.20 -5.36 -6.47
N LEU A 77 10.81 -4.87 -5.38
CA LEU A 77 11.65 -3.67 -5.42
C LEU A 77 12.84 -3.86 -6.37
N SER A 78 13.51 -5.02 -6.30
CA SER A 78 14.67 -5.34 -7.17
C SER A 78 14.28 -5.39 -8.64
N ALA A 79 13.11 -5.91 -8.95
CA ALA A 79 12.60 -6.01 -10.31
C ALA A 79 12.16 -4.66 -10.88
N LEU A 80 11.56 -3.79 -10.06
CA LEU A 80 11.04 -2.50 -10.49
C LEU A 80 12.11 -1.40 -10.51
N HIS A 81 13.15 -1.49 -9.68
CA HIS A 81 14.17 -0.45 -9.58
C HIS A 81 14.81 -0.03 -10.93
N PRO A 82 15.11 -0.93 -11.89
CA PRO A 82 15.63 -0.56 -13.19
C PRO A 82 14.58 -0.04 -14.19
N THR A 83 13.31 0.06 -13.79
CA THR A 83 12.21 0.53 -14.65
C THR A 83 11.90 2.01 -14.43
N ALA A 84 10.87 2.54 -15.11
CA ALA A 84 10.38 3.90 -14.91
C ALA A 84 9.61 4.08 -13.58
N VAL A 85 9.26 2.98 -12.89
CA VAL A 85 8.52 3.04 -11.62
C VAL A 85 9.47 3.48 -10.51
N PRO A 86 9.23 4.62 -9.83
CA PRO A 86 10.09 5.08 -8.76
C PRO A 86 9.91 4.17 -7.53
N VAL A 87 10.96 3.46 -7.17
CA VAL A 87 11.03 2.63 -5.95
C VAL A 87 12.36 2.84 -5.25
N PRO A 88 12.44 2.68 -3.92
CA PRO A 88 13.71 2.70 -3.21
C PRO A 88 14.64 1.61 -3.77
N ARG A 89 15.91 1.95 -4.00
CA ARG A 89 16.90 0.94 -4.44
C ARG A 89 17.09 -0.11 -3.35
N PRO A 90 16.82 -1.40 -3.61
CA PRO A 90 17.14 -2.46 -2.68
C PRO A 90 18.67 -2.61 -2.55
N VAL A 91 19.14 -2.79 -1.33
CA VAL A 91 20.58 -2.87 -1.01
C VAL A 91 20.96 -4.29 -0.61
N LEU A 92 20.20 -4.91 0.30
CA LEU A 92 20.49 -6.24 0.82
C LEU A 92 19.19 -6.91 1.32
N LEU A 93 19.04 -8.20 1.06
CA LEU A 93 18.10 -9.09 1.75
C LEU A 93 18.89 -9.99 2.71
N CYS A 94 18.49 -10.02 3.97
CA CYS A 94 19.05 -10.93 4.97
C CYS A 94 17.96 -11.90 5.43
N GLU A 95 18.21 -13.18 5.20
CA GLU A 95 17.32 -14.27 5.61
C GLU A 95 17.81 -14.98 6.88
N ASP A 96 19.03 -14.63 7.36
CA ASP A 96 19.62 -15.14 8.59
C ASP A 96 18.98 -14.45 9.80
N GLU A 97 18.05 -15.15 10.43
CA GLU A 97 17.36 -14.67 11.64
C GLU A 97 18.31 -14.43 12.83
N SER A 98 19.52 -14.99 12.83
CA SER A 98 20.48 -14.79 13.92
C SER A 98 20.97 -13.33 14.00
N VAL A 99 20.85 -12.56 12.92
CA VAL A 99 21.31 -11.16 12.85
C VAL A 99 20.39 -10.24 13.63
N LEU A 100 19.09 -10.19 13.26
CA LEU A 100 18.11 -9.30 13.89
C LEU A 100 16.89 -10.03 14.48
N GLY A 101 16.87 -11.35 14.51
CA GLY A 101 15.78 -12.14 15.06
C GLY A 101 14.62 -12.41 14.11
N ALA A 102 14.71 -11.97 12.85
CA ALA A 102 13.77 -12.24 11.76
C ALA A 102 14.43 -11.87 10.42
N PRO A 103 13.94 -12.40 9.28
CA PRO A 103 14.33 -11.92 7.96
C PRO A 103 14.05 -10.42 7.82
N PHE A 104 14.91 -9.71 7.11
CA PHE A 104 14.76 -8.27 6.86
C PHE A 104 15.42 -7.88 5.53
N TYR A 105 15.10 -6.70 5.03
CA TYR A 105 15.85 -6.12 3.92
C TYR A 105 16.25 -4.68 4.21
N VAL A 106 17.30 -4.27 3.51
CA VAL A 106 17.85 -2.91 3.52
C VAL A 106 17.60 -2.29 2.15
N MET A 107 17.17 -1.05 2.14
CA MET A 107 16.99 -0.25 0.92
C MET A 107 17.53 1.17 1.16
N ASP A 108 17.76 1.92 0.09
CA ASP A 108 18.14 3.32 0.20
C ASP A 108 17.02 4.14 0.84
N PHE A 109 17.41 5.12 1.63
CA PHE A 109 16.48 6.13 2.12
C PHE A 109 16.17 7.12 1.02
N VAL A 110 14.90 7.21 0.62
CA VAL A 110 14.43 8.20 -0.35
C VAL A 110 13.84 9.38 0.41
N PRO A 111 14.34 10.62 0.19
CA PRO A 111 13.72 11.80 0.76
C PRO A 111 12.37 12.07 0.11
N GLY A 112 11.40 12.56 0.91
CA GLY A 112 10.06 12.87 0.46
C GLY A 112 9.05 12.77 1.59
N THR A 113 7.86 13.27 1.35
CA THR A 113 6.77 13.33 2.33
C THR A 113 5.59 12.48 1.87
N PRO A 114 5.10 11.54 2.69
CA PRO A 114 3.82 10.88 2.45
C PRO A 114 2.67 11.75 2.97
N TYR A 115 1.59 11.85 2.20
CA TYR A 115 0.42 12.65 2.59
C TYR A 115 -0.79 11.74 2.81
N ARG A 116 -1.38 11.83 4.00
CA ARG A 116 -2.51 11.02 4.43
C ARG A 116 -3.80 11.82 4.61
N THR A 117 -3.70 13.11 4.88
CA THR A 117 -4.85 13.96 5.18
C THR A 117 -4.84 15.24 4.36
N ALA A 118 -6.03 15.83 4.14
CA ALA A 118 -6.16 17.14 3.51
C ALA A 118 -5.39 18.24 4.27
N GLY A 119 -5.33 18.15 5.61
CA GLY A 119 -4.56 19.08 6.42
C GLY A 119 -3.06 19.03 6.16
N GLN A 120 -2.50 17.85 5.84
CA GLN A 120 -1.10 17.73 5.45
C GLN A 120 -0.84 18.29 4.04
N LEU A 121 -1.81 18.21 3.12
CA LEU A 121 -1.72 18.78 1.78
C LEU A 121 -1.95 20.31 1.74
N ALA A 122 -2.64 20.87 2.73
CA ALA A 122 -2.98 22.29 2.76
C ALA A 122 -1.79 23.24 2.55
N PRO A 123 -0.59 23.02 3.14
CA PRO A 123 0.58 23.87 2.92
C PRO A 123 1.11 23.86 1.47
N LEU A 124 0.82 22.82 0.67
CA LEU A 124 1.20 22.77 -0.75
C LEU A 124 0.36 23.74 -1.59
N GLY A 125 -0.87 23.99 -1.17
CA GLY A 125 -1.84 24.71 -1.97
C GLY A 125 -2.44 23.86 -3.11
N PRO A 126 -3.49 24.39 -3.80
CA PRO A 126 -4.29 23.59 -4.72
C PRO A 126 -3.52 23.15 -5.98
N GLU A 127 -2.62 23.98 -6.50
CA GLU A 127 -1.89 23.64 -7.73
C GLU A 127 -0.90 22.50 -7.53
N ARG A 128 -0.11 22.56 -6.44
CA ARG A 128 0.85 21.52 -6.09
C ARG A 128 0.14 20.22 -5.66
N THR A 129 -0.95 20.31 -4.89
CA THR A 129 -1.80 19.16 -4.56
C THR A 129 -2.29 18.46 -5.82
N ARG A 130 -2.77 19.24 -6.81
CA ARG A 130 -3.23 18.71 -8.08
C ARG A 130 -2.09 18.02 -8.84
N ALA A 131 -0.92 18.65 -8.94
CA ALA A 131 0.24 18.11 -9.63
C ALA A 131 0.66 16.76 -9.01
N ALA A 132 0.76 16.68 -7.69
CA ALA A 132 1.12 15.47 -6.97
C ALA A 132 0.13 14.31 -7.20
N VAL A 133 -1.18 14.58 -7.14
CA VAL A 133 -2.20 13.54 -7.37
C VAL A 133 -2.24 13.08 -8.83
N LEU A 134 -2.06 13.98 -9.79
CA LEU A 134 -1.93 13.60 -11.20
C LEU A 134 -0.64 12.81 -11.47
N GLY A 135 0.47 13.16 -10.82
CA GLY A 135 1.72 12.40 -10.83
C GLY A 135 1.56 10.97 -10.29
N LEU A 136 0.69 10.79 -9.29
CA LEU A 136 0.34 9.46 -8.78
C LEU A 136 -0.32 8.59 -9.85
N VAL A 137 -1.25 9.16 -10.64
CA VAL A 137 -1.87 8.45 -11.77
C VAL A 137 -0.83 8.07 -12.83
N ASP A 138 0.09 8.99 -13.16
CA ASP A 138 1.13 8.72 -14.14
C ASP A 138 2.04 7.58 -13.68
N THR A 139 2.41 7.56 -12.39
CA THR A 139 3.20 6.49 -11.79
C THR A 139 2.45 5.14 -11.84
N LEU A 140 1.13 5.14 -11.66
CA LEU A 140 0.32 3.94 -11.80
C LEU A 140 0.32 3.42 -13.25
N VAL A 141 0.27 4.30 -14.23
CA VAL A 141 0.40 3.93 -15.66
C VAL A 141 1.75 3.28 -15.94
N GLU A 142 2.85 3.86 -15.43
CA GLU A 142 4.19 3.28 -15.58
C GLU A 142 4.28 1.90 -14.91
N LEU A 143 3.71 1.73 -13.71
CA LEU A 143 3.67 0.43 -13.04
C LEU A 143 2.94 -0.62 -13.88
N HIS A 144 1.77 -0.27 -14.41
CA HIS A 144 0.96 -1.19 -15.20
C HIS A 144 1.47 -1.41 -16.63
N ALA A 145 2.47 -0.63 -17.08
CA ALA A 145 3.17 -0.83 -18.34
C ALA A 145 4.35 -1.81 -18.23
N VAL A 146 4.79 -2.12 -17.01
CA VAL A 146 5.89 -3.10 -16.80
C VAL A 146 5.45 -4.48 -17.25
N ASP A 147 6.22 -5.10 -18.16
CA ASP A 147 6.06 -6.51 -18.48
C ASP A 147 6.66 -7.38 -17.36
N PRO A 148 5.85 -8.17 -16.64
CA PRO A 148 6.34 -8.99 -15.54
C PRO A 148 7.39 -10.03 -15.98
N GLN A 149 7.36 -10.50 -17.23
CA GLN A 149 8.32 -11.48 -17.72
C GLN A 149 9.70 -10.83 -17.91
N GLU A 150 9.74 -9.63 -18.50
CA GLU A 150 10.99 -8.91 -18.75
C GLU A 150 11.74 -8.53 -17.48
N VAL A 151 11.00 -8.27 -16.37
CA VAL A 151 11.59 -7.91 -15.08
C VAL A 151 11.77 -9.09 -14.11
N GLY A 152 11.55 -10.33 -14.57
CA GLY A 152 11.74 -11.53 -13.74
C GLY A 152 10.66 -11.75 -12.67
N LEU A 153 9.46 -11.22 -12.89
CA LEU A 153 8.28 -11.38 -12.01
C LEU A 153 7.20 -12.30 -12.60
N GLY A 154 7.48 -13.06 -13.68
CA GLY A 154 6.48 -13.87 -14.36
C GLY A 154 5.79 -14.92 -13.48
N ASP A 155 6.42 -15.37 -12.40
CA ASP A 155 5.89 -16.30 -11.40
C ASP A 155 5.49 -15.61 -10.07
N PHE A 156 5.48 -14.27 -10.03
CA PHE A 156 5.23 -13.50 -8.80
C PHE A 156 3.77 -13.58 -8.30
N GLY A 157 2.88 -14.16 -9.08
CA GLY A 157 1.47 -14.34 -8.75
C GLY A 157 0.78 -15.38 -9.65
N ARG A 158 -0.53 -15.45 -9.50
CA ARG A 158 -1.39 -16.31 -10.34
C ARG A 158 -2.46 -15.43 -10.96
N PRO A 159 -2.28 -14.94 -12.19
CA PRO A 159 -3.23 -14.02 -12.83
C PRO A 159 -4.55 -14.69 -13.22
N GLU A 160 -4.53 -15.99 -13.63
CA GLU A 160 -5.75 -16.69 -14.07
C GLU A 160 -6.80 -16.75 -12.96
N GLY A 161 -8.01 -16.26 -13.25
CA GLY A 161 -9.11 -16.20 -12.29
C GLY A 161 -8.83 -15.30 -11.08
N PHE A 162 -7.99 -14.26 -11.25
CA PHE A 162 -7.56 -13.36 -10.17
C PHE A 162 -8.75 -12.71 -9.46
N LEU A 163 -9.66 -12.06 -10.18
CA LEU A 163 -10.80 -11.35 -9.59
C LEU A 163 -11.71 -12.26 -8.77
N ASP A 164 -12.03 -13.44 -9.30
CA ASP A 164 -12.85 -14.43 -8.61
C ASP A 164 -12.17 -14.94 -7.31
N ARG A 165 -10.84 -15.19 -7.36
CA ARG A 165 -10.10 -15.54 -6.14
C ARG A 165 -10.05 -14.41 -5.13
N GLN A 166 -9.90 -13.16 -5.56
CA GLN A 166 -9.91 -12.02 -4.67
C GLN A 166 -11.28 -11.84 -4.00
N LEU A 167 -12.36 -11.92 -4.76
CA LEU A 167 -13.71 -11.82 -4.23
C LEU A 167 -13.99 -12.92 -3.20
N ARG A 168 -13.63 -14.18 -3.51
CA ARG A 168 -13.75 -15.30 -2.56
C ARG A 168 -12.88 -15.14 -1.32
N ARG A 169 -11.64 -14.63 -1.47
CA ARG A 169 -10.73 -14.37 -0.34
C ARG A 169 -11.36 -13.37 0.64
N TRP A 170 -11.86 -12.25 0.13
CA TRP A 170 -12.46 -11.22 0.96
C TRP A 170 -13.79 -11.68 1.58
N GLY A 171 -14.59 -12.46 0.86
CA GLY A 171 -15.79 -13.11 1.42
C GLY A 171 -15.47 -14.05 2.58
N LYS A 172 -14.40 -14.86 2.47
CA LYS A 172 -13.92 -15.71 3.58
C LYS A 172 -13.44 -14.88 4.77
N GLN A 173 -12.71 -13.78 4.52
CA GLN A 173 -12.24 -12.91 5.57
C GLN A 173 -13.42 -12.23 6.29
N LEU A 174 -14.44 -11.78 5.56
CA LEU A 174 -15.67 -11.26 6.14
C LEU A 174 -16.32 -12.31 7.05
N ALA A 175 -16.51 -13.53 6.57
CA ALA A 175 -17.13 -14.61 7.37
C ALA A 175 -16.35 -14.90 8.65
N ALA A 176 -15.01 -14.80 8.61
CA ALA A 176 -14.14 -15.05 9.78
C ALA A 176 -14.14 -13.91 10.81
N SER A 177 -14.52 -12.68 10.42
CA SER A 177 -14.47 -11.49 11.29
C SER A 177 -15.83 -10.81 11.48
N ARG A 178 -16.92 -11.42 11.01
CA ARG A 178 -18.26 -10.87 11.12
C ARG A 178 -18.79 -11.04 12.54
N GLY A 179 -18.73 -9.95 13.33
CA GLY A 179 -19.22 -9.94 14.73
C GLY A 179 -20.63 -9.37 14.90
N ARG A 180 -21.23 -8.85 13.82
CA ARG A 180 -22.55 -8.17 13.84
C ARG A 180 -23.25 -8.29 12.49
N GLU A 181 -24.51 -7.88 12.44
CA GLU A 181 -25.24 -7.73 11.18
C GLU A 181 -24.74 -6.48 10.43
N LEU A 182 -24.49 -6.63 9.13
CA LEU A 182 -24.04 -5.58 8.21
C LEU A 182 -25.02 -5.51 7.03
N ALA A 183 -25.96 -4.58 7.10
CA ALA A 183 -26.98 -4.42 6.07
C ALA A 183 -26.32 -4.16 4.69
N GLY A 184 -26.74 -4.91 3.66
CA GLY A 184 -26.27 -4.76 2.28
C GLY A 184 -24.93 -5.43 1.93
N ILE A 185 -24.13 -5.92 2.88
CA ILE A 185 -22.81 -6.49 2.59
C ILE A 185 -22.91 -7.79 1.77
N ASP A 186 -23.87 -8.64 2.08
CA ASP A 186 -24.10 -9.88 1.35
C ASP A 186 -24.67 -9.61 -0.06
N GLU A 187 -25.50 -8.56 -0.19
CA GLU A 187 -26.00 -8.07 -1.48
C GLU A 187 -24.87 -7.57 -2.36
N LEU A 188 -23.99 -6.71 -1.81
CA LEU A 188 -22.82 -6.19 -2.52
C LEU A 188 -21.88 -7.32 -2.97
N HIS A 189 -21.57 -8.27 -2.07
CA HIS A 189 -20.74 -9.43 -2.41
C HIS A 189 -21.38 -10.28 -3.54
N ALA A 190 -22.69 -10.55 -3.45
CA ALA A 190 -23.42 -11.30 -4.47
C ALA A 190 -23.49 -10.53 -5.81
N ALA A 191 -23.68 -9.21 -5.79
CA ALA A 191 -23.70 -8.37 -6.99
C ALA A 191 -22.35 -8.39 -7.71
N LEU A 192 -21.24 -8.25 -6.98
CA LEU A 192 -19.89 -8.38 -7.51
C LEU A 192 -19.64 -9.75 -8.13
N GLY A 193 -20.18 -10.82 -7.53
CA GLY A 193 -20.01 -12.18 -8.04
C GLY A 193 -20.82 -12.52 -9.28
N ARG A 194 -21.92 -11.81 -9.55
CA ARG A 194 -22.80 -12.08 -10.71
C ARG A 194 -22.20 -11.64 -12.04
N ASP A 195 -21.39 -10.58 -12.04
CA ASP A 195 -20.92 -9.92 -13.27
C ASP A 195 -19.43 -9.58 -13.19
N LEU A 196 -18.61 -10.62 -12.99
CA LEU A 196 -17.15 -10.49 -12.97
C LEU A 196 -16.63 -9.97 -14.33
N PRO A 197 -15.84 -8.89 -14.37
CA PRO A 197 -15.22 -8.45 -15.62
C PRO A 197 -14.26 -9.50 -16.17
N ALA A 198 -14.12 -9.52 -17.49
CA ALA A 198 -13.01 -10.22 -18.13
C ALA A 198 -11.73 -9.44 -17.84
N SER A 199 -10.77 -10.07 -17.16
CA SER A 199 -9.50 -9.42 -16.84
C SER A 199 -8.67 -9.19 -18.11
N PRO A 200 -8.07 -8.01 -18.30
CA PRO A 200 -7.08 -7.78 -19.33
C PRO A 200 -5.79 -8.58 -19.05
N ALA A 201 -4.77 -8.38 -19.90
CA ALA A 201 -3.45 -8.95 -19.62
C ALA A 201 -2.97 -8.53 -18.23
N ALA A 202 -2.51 -9.51 -17.45
CA ALA A 202 -2.04 -9.28 -16.09
C ALA A 202 -0.78 -8.43 -16.06
N THR A 203 -0.69 -7.58 -15.06
CA THR A 203 0.49 -6.76 -14.78
C THR A 203 0.92 -6.93 -13.33
N VAL A 204 2.00 -6.27 -12.94
CA VAL A 204 2.31 -6.08 -11.53
C VAL A 204 1.27 -5.12 -10.96
N VAL A 205 0.52 -5.57 -9.95
CA VAL A 205 -0.39 -4.72 -9.17
C VAL A 205 0.17 -4.49 -7.79
N HIS A 206 0.00 -3.26 -7.30
CA HIS A 206 0.46 -2.86 -5.96
C HIS A 206 -0.45 -3.43 -4.86
N GLY A 207 -1.77 -3.38 -5.08
CA GLY A 207 -2.79 -3.87 -4.16
C GLY A 207 -3.22 -2.90 -3.05
N ASP A 208 -2.47 -1.80 -2.83
CA ASP A 208 -2.84 -0.68 -1.93
C ASP A 208 -2.29 0.66 -2.46
N PHE A 209 -2.53 0.94 -3.76
CA PHE A 209 -1.98 2.13 -4.44
C PHE A 209 -2.77 3.39 -4.07
N ARG A 210 -2.12 4.29 -3.33
CA ARG A 210 -2.73 5.51 -2.81
C ARG A 210 -1.67 6.52 -2.36
N LEU A 211 -2.09 7.77 -2.12
CA LEU A 211 -1.19 8.89 -1.88
C LEU A 211 -0.32 8.73 -0.61
N ASP A 212 -0.81 8.07 0.42
CA ASP A 212 -0.04 7.83 1.64
C ASP A 212 0.97 6.66 1.53
N ASN A 213 0.96 5.92 0.42
CA ASN A 213 1.95 4.90 0.09
C ASN A 213 2.98 5.37 -0.96
N VAL A 214 3.10 6.68 -1.16
CA VAL A 214 4.16 7.26 -2.00
C VAL A 214 4.89 8.39 -1.26
N LEU A 215 6.13 8.63 -1.65
CA LEU A 215 6.90 9.80 -1.21
C LEU A 215 6.85 10.86 -2.32
N ILE A 216 6.50 12.08 -1.94
CA ILE A 216 6.51 13.23 -2.84
C ILE A 216 7.71 14.10 -2.48
N ASP A 217 8.54 14.43 -3.48
CA ASP A 217 9.71 15.30 -3.31
C ASP A 217 9.34 16.79 -3.28
N ASP A 218 10.36 17.63 -3.12
CA ASP A 218 10.19 19.10 -3.05
C ASP A 218 9.74 19.72 -4.39
N GLU A 219 9.88 18.99 -5.51
CA GLU A 219 9.41 19.37 -6.84
C GLU A 219 8.04 18.74 -7.21
N ASP A 220 7.31 18.22 -6.22
CA ASP A 220 5.99 17.60 -6.36
C ASP A 220 5.94 16.33 -7.21
N ARG A 221 7.10 15.66 -7.40
CA ARG A 221 7.19 14.39 -8.14
C ARG A 221 7.06 13.21 -7.18
N ILE A 222 6.57 12.10 -7.68
CA ILE A 222 6.60 10.84 -6.93
C ILE A 222 8.04 10.33 -6.92
N ALA A 223 8.70 10.45 -5.76
CA ALA A 223 10.08 10.02 -5.55
C ALA A 223 10.19 8.51 -5.27
N ALA A 224 9.17 7.92 -4.65
CA ALA A 224 9.11 6.48 -4.42
C ALA A 224 7.69 5.99 -4.15
N VAL A 225 7.38 4.80 -4.65
CA VAL A 225 6.23 3.98 -4.25
C VAL A 225 6.69 3.02 -3.15
N LEU A 226 5.94 2.96 -2.06
CA LEU A 226 6.23 2.20 -0.85
C LEU A 226 5.17 1.13 -0.59
N ASP A 227 5.45 0.23 0.34
CA ASP A 227 4.51 -0.75 0.90
C ASP A 227 3.99 -1.80 -0.10
N TRP A 228 4.92 -2.59 -0.62
CA TRP A 228 4.68 -3.62 -1.63
C TRP A 228 4.19 -4.97 -1.07
N GLU A 229 3.78 -5.03 0.22
CA GLU A 229 3.38 -6.26 0.89
C GLU A 229 2.15 -6.95 0.24
N MET A 230 1.27 -6.15 -0.41
CA MET A 230 0.07 -6.64 -1.10
C MET A 230 0.28 -6.92 -2.59
N SER A 231 1.48 -6.63 -3.11
CA SER A 231 1.77 -6.71 -4.55
C SER A 231 1.69 -8.15 -5.10
N THR A 232 1.24 -8.27 -6.32
CA THR A 232 1.12 -9.55 -7.03
C THR A 232 0.98 -9.34 -8.53
N LEU A 233 0.86 -10.42 -9.30
CA LEU A 233 0.36 -10.37 -10.68
C LEU A 233 -1.17 -10.42 -10.67
N GLY A 234 -1.79 -9.45 -11.33
CA GLY A 234 -3.24 -9.36 -11.35
C GLY A 234 -3.79 -8.38 -12.37
N ASP A 235 -5.04 -8.06 -12.19
CA ASP A 235 -5.79 -7.11 -13.02
C ASP A 235 -5.46 -5.67 -12.62
N PRO A 236 -4.85 -4.87 -13.50
CA PRO A 236 -4.42 -3.49 -13.19
C PRO A 236 -5.57 -2.58 -12.75
N LEU A 237 -6.79 -2.83 -13.22
CA LEU A 237 -7.93 -1.98 -12.85
C LEU A 237 -8.31 -2.13 -11.36
N THR A 238 -7.80 -3.15 -10.66
CA THR A 238 -7.99 -3.26 -9.20
C THR A 238 -7.26 -2.14 -8.45
N ASP A 239 -6.08 -1.73 -8.89
CA ASP A 239 -5.36 -0.58 -8.31
C ASP A 239 -6.03 0.75 -8.69
N LEU A 240 -6.47 0.89 -9.94
CA LEU A 240 -7.20 2.08 -10.37
C LEU A 240 -8.53 2.23 -9.61
N GLY A 241 -9.31 1.16 -9.45
CA GLY A 241 -10.54 1.17 -8.67
C GLY A 241 -10.32 1.56 -7.21
N LEU A 242 -9.22 1.09 -6.62
CA LEU A 242 -8.82 1.47 -5.27
C LEU A 242 -8.42 2.95 -5.19
N LEU A 243 -7.65 3.46 -6.16
CA LEU A 243 -7.28 4.88 -6.24
C LEU A 243 -8.51 5.78 -6.37
N VAL A 244 -9.48 5.40 -7.23
CA VAL A 244 -10.75 6.11 -7.40
C VAL A 244 -11.55 6.13 -6.11
N MET A 245 -11.64 5.00 -5.42
CA MET A 245 -12.29 4.89 -4.13
C MET A 245 -11.66 5.85 -3.10
N TYR A 246 -10.32 5.87 -2.96
CA TYR A 246 -9.61 6.80 -2.06
C TYR A 246 -9.68 8.26 -2.51
N SER A 247 -10.01 8.53 -3.77
CA SER A 247 -10.22 9.87 -4.34
C SER A 247 -11.67 10.33 -4.26
N THR A 248 -12.56 9.53 -3.67
CA THR A 248 -13.94 9.93 -3.37
C THR A 248 -13.95 10.69 -2.03
N PRO A 249 -14.41 11.95 -2.01
CA PRO A 249 -14.48 12.72 -0.78
C PRO A 249 -15.40 12.05 0.25
N LEU A 250 -14.86 11.76 1.43
CA LEU A 250 -15.62 11.26 2.56
C LEU A 250 -15.44 12.22 3.73
N ASP A 251 -16.53 12.75 4.24
CA ASP A 251 -16.52 13.57 5.45
C ASP A 251 -16.64 12.65 6.67
N VAL A 252 -15.49 12.20 7.16
CA VAL A 252 -15.43 11.30 8.31
C VAL A 252 -14.49 11.89 9.35
N PRO A 253 -15.00 12.65 10.32
CA PRO A 253 -14.20 13.25 11.37
C PRO A 253 -13.43 12.22 12.18
N GLY A 254 -12.11 12.43 12.35
CA GLY A 254 -11.25 11.51 13.10
C GLY A 254 -11.00 10.16 12.41
N ALA A 255 -11.19 10.10 11.11
CA ALA A 255 -11.05 8.85 10.36
C ALA A 255 -9.64 8.26 10.42
N VAL A 256 -9.60 6.95 10.61
CA VAL A 256 -8.36 6.13 10.57
C VAL A 256 -7.94 5.84 9.13
N ILE A 257 -8.72 6.31 8.15
CA ILE A 257 -8.49 6.18 6.70
C ILE A 257 -7.90 7.46 6.11
N SER A 258 -7.36 7.35 4.90
CA SER A 258 -6.89 8.52 4.14
C SER A 258 -8.04 9.47 3.83
N THR A 259 -7.80 10.77 4.02
CA THR A 259 -8.78 11.86 3.75
C THR A 259 -8.24 12.89 2.77
N THR A 260 -7.31 12.50 1.92
CA THR A 260 -6.67 13.42 0.94
C THR A 260 -7.64 13.95 -0.10
N ALA A 261 -8.68 13.20 -0.43
CA ALA A 261 -9.69 13.58 -1.44
C ALA A 261 -10.46 14.88 -1.13
N THR A 262 -10.48 15.32 0.14
CA THR A 262 -11.11 16.58 0.55
C THR A 262 -10.16 17.79 0.48
N ALA A 263 -8.90 17.60 0.06
CA ALA A 263 -7.93 18.67 -0.05
C ALA A 263 -8.26 19.61 -1.21
N ALA A 264 -8.03 20.92 -1.00
CA ALA A 264 -8.15 21.90 -2.06
C ALA A 264 -7.17 21.55 -3.21
N GLY A 265 -7.69 21.49 -4.43
CA GLY A 265 -6.93 21.12 -5.62
C GLY A 265 -6.85 19.62 -5.91
N HIS A 266 -7.37 18.75 -5.04
CA HIS A 266 -7.46 17.32 -5.38
C HIS A 266 -8.35 17.15 -6.63
N PRO A 267 -7.87 16.49 -7.70
CA PRO A 267 -8.67 16.27 -8.90
C PRO A 267 -9.91 15.40 -8.62
N ALA A 268 -10.98 15.63 -9.35
CA ALA A 268 -12.13 14.74 -9.27
C ALA A 268 -11.75 13.32 -9.75
N ALA A 269 -12.39 12.30 -9.19
CA ALA A 269 -12.15 10.89 -9.56
C ALA A 269 -12.26 10.65 -11.07
N ARG A 270 -13.24 11.27 -11.73
CA ARG A 270 -13.41 11.21 -13.19
C ARG A 270 -12.16 11.67 -13.95
N GLU A 271 -11.50 12.73 -13.51
CA GLU A 271 -10.30 13.24 -14.16
C GLU A 271 -9.12 12.27 -14.03
N LEU A 272 -9.00 11.59 -12.87
CA LEU A 272 -7.97 10.57 -12.67
C LEU A 272 -8.18 9.40 -13.63
N VAL A 273 -9.43 8.98 -13.81
CA VAL A 273 -9.81 7.89 -14.74
C VAL A 273 -9.51 8.28 -16.18
N GLU A 274 -9.94 9.48 -16.61
CA GLU A 274 -9.69 9.99 -17.96
C GLU A 274 -8.18 10.08 -18.25
N ARG A 275 -7.37 10.55 -17.28
CA ARG A 275 -5.91 10.60 -17.40
C ARG A 275 -5.31 9.21 -17.53
N TYR A 276 -5.71 8.28 -16.67
CA TYR A 276 -5.23 6.89 -16.72
C TYR A 276 -5.56 6.24 -18.07
N ALA A 277 -6.82 6.34 -18.53
CA ALA A 277 -7.25 5.77 -19.80
C ALA A 277 -6.49 6.36 -21.00
N ALA A 278 -6.36 7.69 -21.03
CA ALA A 278 -5.66 8.38 -22.11
C ALA A 278 -4.16 8.00 -22.20
N ARG A 279 -3.49 7.79 -21.06
CA ARG A 279 -2.06 7.48 -21.01
C ARG A 279 -1.75 6.00 -21.16
N SER A 280 -2.60 5.13 -20.62
CA SER A 280 -2.40 3.68 -20.66
C SER A 280 -3.00 3.00 -21.89
N GLY A 281 -3.97 3.65 -22.56
CA GLY A 281 -4.76 3.05 -23.64
C GLY A 281 -5.67 1.89 -23.19
N ARG A 282 -5.85 1.68 -21.88
CA ARG A 282 -6.66 0.59 -21.36
C ARG A 282 -8.15 0.93 -21.38
N ASP A 283 -8.98 -0.06 -21.64
CA ASP A 283 -10.42 0.04 -21.50
C ASP A 283 -10.81 0.12 -20.00
N VAL A 284 -11.43 1.20 -19.61
CA VAL A 284 -11.93 1.46 -18.25
C VAL A 284 -13.45 1.40 -18.14
N SER A 285 -14.14 0.92 -19.17
CA SER A 285 -15.62 0.89 -19.24
C SER A 285 -16.26 0.11 -18.07
N ARG A 286 -15.55 -0.86 -17.50
CA ARG A 286 -15.99 -1.68 -16.36
C ARG A 286 -15.48 -1.18 -15.00
N LEU A 287 -14.93 0.05 -14.93
CA LEU A 287 -14.27 0.54 -13.71
C LEU A 287 -15.21 0.65 -12.51
N ALA A 288 -16.50 0.84 -12.73
CA ALA A 288 -17.51 0.83 -11.67
C ALA A 288 -17.46 -0.47 -10.83
N TRP A 289 -17.30 -1.63 -11.47
CA TRP A 289 -17.14 -2.90 -10.78
C TRP A 289 -15.89 -2.92 -9.89
N TYR A 290 -14.74 -2.45 -10.39
CA TYR A 290 -13.48 -2.42 -9.63
C TYR A 290 -13.53 -1.45 -8.46
N THR A 291 -14.18 -0.30 -8.65
CA THR A 291 -14.38 0.68 -7.58
C THR A 291 -15.32 0.13 -6.49
N ALA A 292 -16.42 -0.52 -6.89
CA ALA A 292 -17.31 -1.20 -5.95
C ALA A 292 -16.63 -2.36 -5.21
N PHE A 293 -15.76 -3.11 -5.91
CA PHE A 293 -14.92 -4.12 -5.27
C PHE A 293 -13.93 -3.52 -4.26
N ALA A 294 -13.35 -2.35 -4.55
CA ALA A 294 -12.51 -1.63 -3.60
C ALA A 294 -13.28 -1.21 -2.35
N TRP A 295 -14.50 -0.69 -2.49
CA TRP A 295 -15.40 -0.38 -1.38
C TRP A 295 -15.70 -1.62 -0.53
N PHE A 296 -16.04 -2.74 -1.17
CA PHE A 296 -16.26 -4.03 -0.50
C PHE A 296 -15.03 -4.49 0.28
N LYS A 297 -13.85 -4.48 -0.37
CA LYS A 297 -12.57 -4.85 0.25
C LYS A 297 -12.31 -4.02 1.52
N LEU A 298 -12.47 -2.69 1.43
CA LEU A 298 -12.28 -1.81 2.58
C LEU A 298 -13.32 -2.04 3.68
N ALA A 299 -14.58 -2.24 3.34
CA ALA A 299 -15.63 -2.59 4.32
C ALA A 299 -15.23 -3.85 5.12
N VAL A 300 -14.74 -4.88 4.44
CA VAL A 300 -14.26 -6.13 5.09
C VAL A 300 -13.04 -5.89 5.97
N ILE A 301 -12.07 -5.09 5.52
CA ILE A 301 -10.89 -4.74 6.32
C ILE A 301 -11.29 -3.98 7.59
N LEU A 302 -12.14 -2.96 7.46
CA LEU A 302 -12.59 -2.13 8.58
C LEU A 302 -13.42 -2.95 9.59
N GLU A 303 -14.29 -3.84 9.11
CA GLU A 303 -15.04 -4.76 10.00
C GLU A 303 -14.09 -5.71 10.73
N GLY A 304 -13.07 -6.24 10.07
CA GLY A 304 -12.05 -7.05 10.71
C GLY A 304 -11.25 -6.32 11.79
N ILE A 305 -10.97 -5.02 11.60
CA ILE A 305 -10.33 -4.18 12.61
C ILE A 305 -11.31 -3.91 13.75
N HIS A 306 -12.55 -3.56 13.45
CA HIS A 306 -13.60 -3.36 14.45
C HIS A 306 -13.81 -4.61 15.31
N TYR A 307 -13.89 -5.78 14.69
CA TYR A 307 -14.03 -7.05 15.40
C TYR A 307 -12.89 -7.31 16.37
N ARG A 308 -11.62 -7.12 15.95
CA ARG A 308 -10.47 -7.23 16.86
C ARG A 308 -10.48 -6.18 17.97
N TYR A 309 -10.95 -4.97 17.69
CA TYR A 309 -11.11 -3.94 18.70
C TYR A 309 -12.14 -4.35 19.78
N THR A 310 -13.29 -4.88 19.39
CA THR A 310 -14.32 -5.37 20.36
C THR A 310 -13.82 -6.53 21.21
N LEU A 311 -12.85 -7.29 20.73
CA LEU A 311 -12.18 -8.36 21.48
C LEU A 311 -11.00 -7.88 22.34
N GLY A 312 -10.70 -6.57 22.38
CA GLY A 312 -9.55 -6.02 23.10
C GLY A 312 -8.20 -6.39 22.51
N GLN A 313 -8.14 -6.80 21.24
CA GLN A 313 -6.94 -7.27 20.54
C GLN A 313 -6.26 -6.18 19.69
N THR A 314 -6.75 -4.95 19.74
CA THR A 314 -6.19 -3.83 18.97
C THR A 314 -5.45 -2.88 19.90
N VAL A 315 -4.22 -2.53 19.55
CA VAL A 315 -3.38 -1.58 20.28
C VAL A 315 -3.33 -0.24 19.51
N GLY A 316 -3.59 0.86 20.21
CA GLY A 316 -3.57 2.22 19.67
C GLY A 316 -4.92 2.94 19.78
N ALA A 317 -4.92 4.26 19.50
CA ALA A 317 -6.11 5.11 19.52
C ALA A 317 -6.80 5.17 18.15
N GLY A 318 -8.09 5.54 18.11
CA GLY A 318 -8.86 5.82 16.91
C GLY A 318 -9.56 4.63 16.30
N PHE A 319 -9.54 3.45 16.95
CA PHE A 319 -10.23 2.25 16.46
C PHE A 319 -11.66 2.12 16.97
N ASP A 320 -12.05 2.90 17.97
CA ASP A 320 -13.36 2.90 18.61
C ASP A 320 -14.50 3.19 17.62
N ARG A 321 -14.28 4.09 16.67
CA ARG A 321 -15.28 4.52 15.69
C ARG A 321 -15.16 3.86 14.31
N ILE A 322 -14.16 3.00 14.11
CA ILE A 322 -13.91 2.42 12.78
C ILE A 322 -15.10 1.59 12.25
N GLY A 323 -15.85 0.97 13.16
CA GLY A 323 -17.04 0.20 12.82
C GLY A 323 -18.21 1.05 12.30
N GLU A 324 -18.24 2.36 12.57
CA GLU A 324 -19.24 3.31 12.07
C GLU A 324 -19.09 3.58 10.56
N LEU A 325 -17.89 3.36 10.02
CA LEU A 325 -17.57 3.57 8.60
C LEU A 325 -18.07 2.43 7.71
N VAL A 326 -18.18 1.23 8.24
CA VAL A 326 -18.47 0.03 7.44
C VAL A 326 -19.79 0.17 6.65
N PRO A 327 -20.92 0.62 7.25
CA PRO A 327 -22.15 0.83 6.50
C PRO A 327 -22.01 1.82 5.34
N LEU A 328 -21.27 2.91 5.53
CA LEU A 328 -21.02 3.91 4.52
C LEU A 328 -20.26 3.32 3.29
N PHE A 329 -19.27 2.47 3.56
CA PHE A 329 -18.52 1.79 2.49
C PHE A 329 -19.38 0.79 1.72
N ILE A 330 -20.31 0.10 2.41
CA ILE A 330 -21.26 -0.81 1.77
C ILE A 330 -22.20 -0.03 0.84
N GLU A 331 -22.74 1.09 1.33
CA GLU A 331 -23.64 1.98 0.57
C GLU A 331 -22.95 2.50 -0.69
N HIS A 332 -21.73 3.04 -0.57
CA HIS A 332 -20.95 3.50 -1.72
C HIS A 332 -20.70 2.37 -2.73
N GLY A 333 -20.40 1.15 -2.25
CA GLY A 333 -20.21 0.00 -3.13
C GLY A 333 -21.45 -0.35 -3.94
N LEU A 334 -22.62 -0.38 -3.30
CA LEU A 334 -23.90 -0.66 -3.96
C LEU A 334 -24.28 0.45 -4.95
N THR A 335 -24.15 1.73 -4.54
CA THR A 335 -24.44 2.88 -5.40
C THR A 335 -23.54 2.88 -6.64
N THR A 336 -22.23 2.62 -6.46
CA THR A 336 -21.27 2.57 -7.57
C THR A 336 -21.65 1.50 -8.62
N LEU A 337 -22.18 0.35 -8.21
CA LEU A 337 -22.65 -0.70 -9.12
C LEU A 337 -23.95 -0.34 -9.84
N GLN A 338 -24.79 0.53 -9.27
CA GLN A 338 -26.06 0.94 -9.87
C GLN A 338 -25.86 2.05 -10.90
N GLU A 339 -24.84 2.89 -10.72
CA GLU A 339 -24.55 4.04 -11.59
C GLU A 339 -23.66 3.70 -12.80
N GLY A 340 -22.97 2.57 -12.79
CA GLY A 340 -22.05 2.10 -13.84
C GLY A 340 -22.52 0.87 -14.56
#